data_0f938da56bbc6deafa67360697b4bba8
#
_entry.id   0f938da56bbc6deafa67360697b4bba8
#
_cell.length_a   1.000
_cell.length_b   1.000
_cell.length_c   1.000
_cell.angle_alpha   90.00
_cell.angle_beta   90.00
_cell.angle_gamma   90.00
#
_symmetry.space_group_name_H-M   'P 1'
#
loop_
_entity.id
_entity.type
_entity.pdbx_description
1 polymer ?
#
loop_
_entity_poly.entity_id
_entity_poly.type
_entity_poly.pdbx_seq_one_letter_code
_entity_poly.pdbx_strand_id
1 'polypeptide(L)'
;METVEVKVRFFTSLREIVNKREETLTFSEGEKVTVDSILKILSEKYGAPFRNYVYDSKNGQPKGFLQFLVNGNSISTMNGLQTELAHGDMLAILPPVGGG
;
A
#
# COMPACT_ATOMS: atom_id res chain seq x y z
N MET A 1 1.31 16.51 -20.64
CA MET A 1 0.45 16.11 -19.53
C MET A 1 1.26 15.45 -18.46
N GLU A 2 1.06 15.87 -17.25
CA GLU A 2 1.85 15.36 -16.15
C GLU A 2 1.19 14.17 -15.52
N THR A 3 2.01 13.33 -14.93
CA THR A 3 1.53 12.17 -14.21
C THR A 3 2.03 12.22 -12.78
N VAL A 4 1.35 11.48 -11.90
CA VAL A 4 1.74 11.33 -10.50
C VAL A 4 2.31 9.94 -10.34
N GLU A 5 3.55 9.85 -9.87
CA GLU A 5 4.20 8.57 -9.62
C GLU A 5 4.38 8.39 -8.13
N VAL A 6 3.93 7.25 -7.61
CA VAL A 6 4.14 6.91 -6.22
C VAL A 6 4.82 5.56 -6.16
N LYS A 7 5.71 5.38 -5.20
CA LYS A 7 6.42 4.12 -5.01
C LYS A 7 5.81 3.36 -3.86
N VAL A 8 5.75 2.04 -4.02
CA VAL A 8 5.26 1.15 -2.96
C VAL A 8 6.38 0.18 -2.64
N ARG A 9 6.76 0.10 -1.37
CA ARG A 9 7.78 -0.83 -0.91
C ARG A 9 7.15 -2.02 -0.22
N PHE A 10 7.68 -3.19 -0.55
CA PHE A 10 7.19 -4.45 0.01
C PHE A 10 8.28 -5.06 0.87
N PHE A 11 7.86 -5.70 1.96
CA PHE A 11 8.80 -6.31 2.90
C PHE A 11 8.41 -7.74 3.20
N THR A 12 9.40 -8.58 3.48
CA THR A 12 9.24 -9.97 3.92
C THR A 12 8.25 -10.77 3.07
N SER A 13 7.17 -11.27 3.67
CA SER A 13 6.22 -12.13 2.96
C SER A 13 5.57 -11.46 1.75
N LEU A 14 5.28 -10.18 1.87
CA LEU A 14 4.66 -9.45 0.76
C LEU A 14 5.63 -9.32 -0.40
N ARG A 15 6.91 -9.14 -0.11
CA ARG A 15 7.94 -9.11 -1.16
C ARG A 15 7.96 -10.42 -1.94
N GLU A 16 7.76 -11.53 -1.25
CA GLU A 16 7.71 -12.84 -1.91
C GLU A 16 6.45 -13.01 -2.74
N ILE A 17 5.33 -12.51 -2.23
CA ILE A 17 4.05 -12.61 -2.92
C ILE A 17 4.07 -11.84 -4.23
N VAL A 18 4.61 -10.61 -4.22
CA VAL A 18 4.64 -9.78 -5.42
C VAL A 18 5.91 -9.97 -6.24
N ASN A 19 6.91 -10.67 -5.67
CA ASN A 19 8.19 -10.96 -6.31
C ASN A 19 8.94 -9.68 -6.68
N LYS A 20 8.84 -8.66 -5.86
CA LYS A 20 9.51 -7.36 -6.05
C LYS A 20 9.74 -6.72 -4.70
N ARG A 21 10.75 -5.89 -4.63
CA ARG A 21 10.99 -5.08 -3.43
C ARG A 21 10.23 -3.78 -3.46
N GLU A 22 9.95 -3.29 -4.67
CA GLU A 22 9.37 -1.97 -4.86
C GLU A 22 8.64 -1.94 -6.18
N GLU A 23 7.59 -1.15 -6.24
CA GLU A 23 6.86 -0.94 -7.47
C GLU A 23 6.49 0.53 -7.60
N THR A 24 6.56 1.06 -8.82
CA THR A 24 6.12 2.42 -9.10
C THR A 24 4.76 2.36 -9.77
N LEU A 25 3.81 3.09 -9.21
CA LEU A 25 2.48 3.20 -9.78
C LEU A 25 2.32 4.61 -10.36
N THR A 26 1.70 4.68 -11.53
CA THR A 26 1.53 5.94 -12.24
C THR A 26 0.04 6.27 -12.34
N PHE A 27 -0.31 7.50 -12.00
CA PHE A 27 -1.68 7.98 -12.04
C PHE A 27 -1.74 9.23 -12.89
N SER A 28 -2.93 9.53 -13.43
CA SER A 28 -3.13 10.77 -14.17
C SER A 28 -3.18 11.95 -13.22
N GLU A 29 -2.69 13.08 -13.68
CA GLU A 29 -2.81 14.30 -12.90
C GLU A 29 -4.29 14.59 -12.66
N GLY A 30 -4.61 14.94 -11.44
CA GLY A 30 -6.00 15.18 -11.05
C GLY A 30 -6.67 13.99 -10.40
N GLU A 31 -6.11 12.79 -10.56
CA GLU A 31 -6.64 11.64 -9.85
C GLU A 31 -6.30 11.74 -8.37
N LYS A 32 -7.24 11.36 -7.53
CA LYS A 32 -7.00 11.31 -6.10
C LYS A 32 -6.33 9.98 -5.77
N VAL A 33 -5.10 10.07 -5.27
CA VAL A 33 -4.31 8.89 -4.93
C VAL A 33 -4.29 8.75 -3.42
N THR A 34 -4.89 7.68 -2.91
CA THR A 34 -4.92 7.40 -1.47
C THR A 34 -4.30 6.04 -1.21
N VAL A 35 -3.97 5.77 0.06
CA VAL A 35 -3.50 4.45 0.45
C VAL A 35 -4.51 3.39 0.03
N ASP A 36 -5.79 3.65 0.25
CA ASP A 36 -6.86 2.73 -0.12
C ASP A 36 -6.86 2.43 -1.62
N SER A 37 -6.74 3.46 -2.47
CA SER A 37 -6.74 3.26 -3.91
C SER A 37 -5.52 2.48 -4.37
N ILE A 38 -4.36 2.72 -3.74
CA ILE A 38 -3.15 1.97 -4.05
C ILE A 38 -3.33 0.50 -3.72
N LEU A 39 -3.88 0.19 -2.55
CA LEU A 39 -4.10 -1.19 -2.15
C LEU A 39 -5.07 -1.90 -3.09
N LYS A 40 -6.10 -1.21 -3.55
CA LYS A 40 -7.05 -1.79 -4.49
C LYS A 40 -6.40 -2.12 -5.83
N ILE A 41 -5.56 -1.22 -6.32
CA ILE A 41 -4.84 -1.45 -7.58
C ILE A 41 -3.92 -2.65 -7.46
N LEU A 42 -3.18 -2.74 -6.34
CA LEU A 42 -2.28 -3.86 -6.12
C LEU A 42 -3.06 -5.18 -5.98
N SER A 43 -4.23 -5.12 -5.36
CA SER A 43 -5.08 -6.31 -5.23
C SER A 43 -5.53 -6.84 -6.58
N GLU A 44 -5.84 -5.94 -7.52
CA GLU A 44 -6.22 -6.34 -8.86
C GLU A 44 -5.02 -6.87 -9.64
N LYS A 45 -3.88 -6.25 -9.45
CA LYS A 45 -2.68 -6.63 -10.19
C LYS A 45 -2.12 -7.99 -9.74
N TYR A 46 -2.08 -8.23 -8.44
CA TYR A 46 -1.46 -9.44 -7.90
C TYR A 46 -2.46 -10.51 -7.48
N GLY A 47 -3.74 -10.17 -7.40
CA GLY A 47 -4.79 -11.13 -7.18
C GLY A 47 -4.91 -11.63 -5.75
N ALA A 48 -5.43 -12.86 -5.63
CA ALA A 48 -5.77 -13.42 -4.33
C ALA A 48 -4.61 -13.51 -3.33
N PRO A 49 -3.39 -13.88 -3.73
CA PRO A 49 -2.30 -13.94 -2.74
C PRO A 49 -2.07 -12.60 -2.04
N PHE A 50 -2.15 -11.50 -2.79
CA PHE A 50 -2.00 -10.18 -2.20
C PHE A 50 -3.19 -9.85 -1.30
N ARG A 51 -4.40 -10.07 -1.82
CA ARG A 51 -5.61 -9.76 -1.05
C ARG A 51 -5.69 -10.56 0.25
N ASN A 52 -5.35 -11.84 0.19
CA ASN A 52 -5.42 -12.69 1.38
C ASN A 52 -4.39 -12.29 2.43
N TYR A 53 -3.27 -11.74 2.00
CA TYR A 53 -2.25 -11.30 2.94
C TYR A 53 -2.63 -9.96 3.59
N VAL A 54 -3.19 -9.04 2.81
CA VAL A 54 -3.43 -7.67 3.26
C VAL A 54 -4.79 -7.50 3.94
N TYR A 55 -5.83 -8.12 3.39
CA TYR A 55 -7.19 -7.88 3.87
C TYR A 55 -7.71 -9.01 4.73
N ASP A 56 -8.48 -8.62 5.76
CA ASP A 56 -9.17 -9.58 6.61
C ASP A 56 -10.47 -9.98 5.91
N SER A 57 -10.67 -11.29 5.72
CA SER A 57 -11.84 -11.80 5.00
C SER A 57 -13.14 -11.55 5.76
N LYS A 58 -13.05 -11.31 7.07
CA LYS A 58 -14.25 -11.11 7.89
C LYS A 58 -14.86 -9.74 7.72
N ASN A 59 -14.04 -8.71 7.56
CA ASN A 59 -14.56 -7.35 7.51
C ASN A 59 -14.13 -6.59 6.24
N GLY A 60 -13.32 -7.19 5.38
CA GLY A 60 -12.89 -6.56 4.15
C GLY A 60 -11.92 -5.40 4.33
N GLN A 61 -11.41 -5.21 5.53
CA GLN A 61 -10.46 -4.14 5.84
C GLN A 61 -9.05 -4.70 5.91
N PRO A 62 -8.03 -3.84 5.75
CA PRO A 62 -6.65 -4.29 5.95
C PRO A 62 -6.47 -4.86 7.34
N LYS A 63 -5.65 -5.90 7.45
CA LYS A 63 -5.41 -6.55 8.72
C LYS A 63 -4.76 -5.59 9.69
N GLY A 64 -5.19 -5.63 10.95
CA GLY A 64 -4.75 -4.66 11.95
C GLY A 64 -3.28 -4.74 12.32
N PHE A 65 -2.62 -5.89 12.06
CA PHE A 65 -1.20 -6.01 12.40
C PHE A 65 -0.28 -5.39 11.34
N LEU A 66 -0.82 -5.02 10.17
CA LEU A 66 0.00 -4.39 9.14
C LEU A 66 0.17 -2.91 9.44
N GLN A 67 1.36 -2.40 9.11
CA GLN A 67 1.62 -0.98 9.23
C GLN A 67 1.83 -0.38 7.85
N PHE A 68 1.23 0.78 7.65
CA PHE A 68 1.38 1.51 6.40
C PHE A 68 2.04 2.85 6.71
N LEU A 69 3.17 3.10 6.06
CA LEU A 69 3.90 4.35 6.27
C LEU A 69 3.98 5.13 4.97
N VAL A 70 3.66 6.41 5.05
CA VAL A 70 3.83 7.33 3.92
C VAL A 70 5.02 8.21 4.25
N ASN A 71 6.08 8.08 3.46
CA ASN A 71 7.34 8.81 3.68
C ASN A 71 7.87 8.64 5.10
N GLY A 72 7.69 7.43 5.65
CA GLY A 72 8.18 7.12 6.99
C GLY A 72 7.22 7.44 8.12
N ASN A 73 6.07 8.01 7.83
CA ASN A 73 5.09 8.39 8.84
C ASN A 73 3.88 7.46 8.80
N SER A 74 3.46 6.97 9.96
CA SER A 74 2.32 6.07 10.03
C SER A 74 1.04 6.77 9.59
N ILE A 75 0.25 6.09 8.76
CA ILE A 75 -1.02 6.67 8.31
C ILE A 75 -2.01 6.83 9.46
N SER A 76 -1.79 6.13 10.57
CA SER A 76 -2.67 6.28 11.74
C SER A 76 -2.57 7.67 12.36
N THR A 77 -1.46 8.38 12.11
CA THR A 77 -1.29 9.76 12.56
C THR A 77 -1.74 10.77 11.51
N MET A 78 -2.27 10.27 10.41
CA MET A 78 -2.73 11.08 9.28
C MET A 78 -4.22 10.81 9.06
N ASN A 79 -4.61 10.45 7.85
CA ASN A 79 -6.01 10.17 7.53
C ASN A 79 -6.29 8.69 7.29
N GLY A 80 -5.47 7.80 7.85
CA GLY A 80 -5.65 6.37 7.68
C GLY A 80 -5.60 6.00 6.20
N LEU A 81 -6.53 5.15 5.77
CA LEU A 81 -6.57 4.71 4.38
C LEU A 81 -6.88 5.83 3.40
N GLN A 82 -7.43 6.93 3.89
CA GLN A 82 -7.74 8.08 3.03
C GLN A 82 -6.60 9.08 2.95
N THR A 83 -5.43 8.73 3.50
CA THR A 83 -4.23 9.54 3.37
C THR A 83 -3.86 9.67 1.90
N GLU A 84 -3.70 10.90 1.44
CA GLU A 84 -3.38 11.16 0.04
C GLU A 84 -1.89 11.18 -0.19
N LEU A 85 -1.48 10.68 -1.35
CA LEU A 85 -0.08 10.72 -1.76
C LEU A 85 0.07 11.62 -2.97
N ALA A 86 1.19 12.32 -3.03
CA ALA A 86 1.53 13.18 -4.14
C ALA A 86 2.70 12.59 -4.93
N HIS A 87 3.00 13.20 -6.05
CA HIS A 87 4.11 12.75 -6.88
C HIS A 87 5.39 12.64 -6.06
N GLY A 88 6.05 11.51 -6.18
CA GLY A 88 7.30 11.26 -5.48
C GLY A 88 7.15 10.65 -4.09
N ASP A 89 5.93 10.52 -3.60
CA ASP A 89 5.72 9.93 -2.28
C ASP A 89 5.90 8.43 -2.31
N MET A 90 6.19 7.86 -1.14
CA MET A 90 6.43 6.43 -1.01
C MET A 90 5.53 5.84 0.07
N LEU A 91 4.88 4.74 -0.26
CA LEU A 91 4.11 3.94 0.69
C LEU A 91 4.88 2.69 1.03
N ALA A 92 5.11 2.45 2.31
CA ALA A 92 5.74 1.21 2.77
C ALA A 92 4.68 0.37 3.48
N ILE A 93 4.61 -0.91 3.13
CA ILE A 93 3.70 -1.86 3.78
C ILE A 93 4.56 -2.80 4.62
N LEU A 94 4.46 -2.66 5.92
CA LEU A 94 5.33 -3.35 6.86
C LEU A 94 4.61 -4.52 7.54
N PRO A 95 5.35 -5.63 7.79
CA PRO A 95 4.79 -6.76 8.52
C PRO A 95 4.64 -6.42 10.00
N PRO A 96 3.96 -7.30 10.76
CA PRO A 96 3.84 -7.08 12.20
C PRO A 96 5.21 -7.09 12.86
N VAL A 97 5.35 -6.25 13.87
CA VAL A 97 6.58 -6.13 14.65
C VAL A 97 6.65 -7.25 15.67
N GLY A 98 7.89 -7.69 15.96
CA GLY A 98 8.11 -8.70 16.99
C GLY A 98 7.92 -10.12 16.53
N GLY A 99 7.84 -10.33 15.23
CA GLY A 99 7.73 -11.68 14.65
C GLY A 99 6.46 -12.40 15.02
N GLY A 100 5.50 -11.63 15.47
CA GLY A 100 4.24 -12.21 15.93
C GLY A 100 3.43 -12.78 14.80
#